data_849cbbae2854bfd5c495f6c27c194ab2
#
_entry.id   849cbbae2854bfd5c495f6c27c194ab2
#
_cell.length_a   1.000
_cell.length_b   1.000
_cell.length_c   1.000
_cell.angle_alpha   90.00
_cell.angle_beta   90.00
_cell.angle_gamma   90.00
#
_symmetry.space_group_name_H-M   'P 1'
#
loop_
_entity.id
_entity.type
_entity.pdbx_description
1 polymer ?
#
loop_
_entity_poly.entity_id
_entity_poly.type
_entity_poly.pdbx_seq_one_letter_code
_entity_poly.pdbx_strand_id
1 'polypeptide(L)'
;MERKGEATKHQLAESFKELMLKGSFDKITIRMITEQAGVIRPTFYNYFQDKYEVMEWLLWEEVFKEVSGLMEQERGMESLQLLFWKFGEDKNYYEKVFEVTGQNSFEEMLYEQVLHMEEILVKHHPLKHLRNMPHVDEKVFLEFHAISLVNGLKYWLIKESKNISSGDAMEFYRYMMSHSILDLLDIEKTEKKK
;
A
#
# COMPACT_ATOMS: atom_id res chain seq x y z
N MET A 1 -32.23 0.32 2.26
CA MET A 1 -31.71 0.08 0.89
C MET A 1 -30.19 0.13 0.83
N GLU A 2 -29.53 1.07 1.51
CA GLU A 2 -28.04 1.21 1.55
C GLU A 2 -27.31 -0.09 1.94
N ARG A 3 -27.66 -0.72 3.06
CA ARG A 3 -26.99 -1.96 3.54
C ARG A 3 -26.96 -3.11 2.52
N LYS A 4 -27.98 -3.21 1.65
CA LYS A 4 -28.03 -4.26 0.63
C LYS A 4 -27.11 -3.92 -0.56
N GLY A 5 -26.94 -2.65 -0.86
CA GLY A 5 -26.02 -2.16 -1.88
C GLY A 5 -24.56 -2.39 -1.49
N GLU A 6 -24.20 -2.05 -0.25
CA GLU A 6 -22.84 -2.30 0.30
C GLU A 6 -22.50 -3.79 0.30
N ALA A 7 -23.42 -4.66 0.75
CA ALA A 7 -23.19 -6.10 0.73
C ALA A 7 -22.90 -6.64 -0.68
N THR A 8 -23.60 -6.12 -1.72
CA THR A 8 -23.37 -6.52 -3.12
C THR A 8 -22.01 -5.99 -3.61
N LYS A 9 -21.62 -4.77 -3.22
CA LYS A 9 -20.32 -4.20 -3.58
C LYS A 9 -19.19 -5.04 -3.01
N HIS A 10 -19.25 -5.38 -1.73
CA HIS A 10 -18.29 -6.28 -1.07
C HIS A 10 -18.26 -7.66 -1.75
N GLN A 11 -19.42 -8.25 -2.06
CA GLN A 11 -19.49 -9.57 -2.71
C GLN A 11 -18.79 -9.59 -4.08
N LEU A 12 -18.95 -8.51 -4.87
CA LEU A 12 -18.23 -8.35 -6.14
C LEU A 12 -16.72 -8.23 -5.93
N ALA A 13 -16.30 -7.46 -4.93
CA ALA A 13 -14.90 -7.25 -4.61
C ALA A 13 -14.23 -8.53 -4.08
N GLU A 14 -14.88 -9.27 -3.18
CA GLU A 14 -14.40 -10.59 -2.73
C GLU A 14 -14.29 -11.59 -3.88
N SER A 15 -15.28 -11.60 -4.78
CA SER A 15 -15.23 -12.46 -5.97
C SER A 15 -14.03 -12.12 -6.87
N PHE A 16 -13.71 -10.85 -7.05
CA PHE A 16 -12.50 -10.42 -7.76
C PHE A 16 -11.24 -10.88 -7.04
N LYS A 17 -11.14 -10.68 -5.72
CA LYS A 17 -10.01 -11.07 -4.88
C LYS A 17 -9.71 -12.58 -4.98
N GLU A 18 -10.75 -13.41 -4.89
CA GLU A 18 -10.61 -14.86 -5.08
C GLU A 18 -10.15 -15.24 -6.50
N LEU A 19 -10.60 -14.53 -7.54
CA LEU A 19 -10.15 -14.77 -8.90
C LEU A 19 -8.68 -14.36 -9.09
N MET A 20 -8.22 -13.29 -8.44
CA MET A 20 -6.82 -12.89 -8.42
C MET A 20 -5.92 -13.95 -7.80
N LEU A 21 -6.36 -14.61 -6.74
CA LEU A 21 -5.60 -15.72 -6.12
C LEU A 21 -5.50 -16.96 -7.01
N LYS A 22 -6.44 -17.15 -7.94
CA LYS A 22 -6.52 -18.33 -8.83
C LYS A 22 -5.87 -18.09 -10.21
N GLY A 23 -5.67 -16.84 -10.60
CA GLY A 23 -5.22 -16.50 -11.96
C GLY A 23 -4.51 -15.15 -12.07
N SER A 24 -4.22 -14.74 -13.30
CA SER A 24 -3.64 -13.43 -13.57
C SER A 24 -4.73 -12.39 -13.83
N PHE A 25 -4.45 -11.15 -13.43
CA PHE A 25 -5.34 -10.01 -13.60
C PHE A 25 -5.88 -9.88 -15.03
N ASP A 26 -5.02 -10.03 -16.04
CA ASP A 26 -5.41 -9.86 -17.46
C ASP A 26 -6.49 -10.82 -17.91
N LYS A 27 -6.53 -12.03 -17.35
CA LYS A 27 -7.52 -13.06 -17.68
C LYS A 27 -8.85 -12.87 -16.96
N ILE A 28 -8.90 -12.06 -15.91
CA ILE A 28 -10.12 -11.81 -15.17
C ILE A 28 -11.03 -10.88 -15.97
N THR A 29 -12.25 -11.31 -16.20
CA THR A 29 -13.29 -10.54 -16.89
C THR A 29 -14.41 -10.16 -15.93
N ILE A 30 -15.14 -9.08 -16.25
CA ILE A 30 -16.34 -8.68 -15.50
C ILE A 30 -17.37 -9.81 -15.42
N ARG A 31 -17.46 -10.62 -16.47
CA ARG A 31 -18.33 -11.78 -16.49
C ARG A 31 -17.94 -12.80 -15.40
N MET A 32 -16.67 -13.13 -15.28
CA MET A 32 -16.20 -14.07 -14.24
C MET A 32 -16.51 -13.54 -12.83
N ILE A 33 -16.27 -12.24 -12.59
CA ILE A 33 -16.55 -11.60 -11.29
C ILE A 33 -18.05 -11.70 -10.97
N THR A 34 -18.92 -11.38 -11.94
CA THR A 34 -20.38 -11.38 -11.71
C THR A 34 -20.96 -12.78 -11.60
N GLU A 35 -20.46 -13.75 -12.37
CA GLU A 35 -20.85 -15.16 -12.25
C GLU A 35 -20.46 -15.71 -10.87
N GLN A 36 -19.26 -15.42 -10.38
CA GLN A 36 -18.81 -15.84 -9.06
C GLN A 36 -19.57 -15.15 -7.92
N ALA A 37 -19.90 -13.86 -8.08
CA ALA A 37 -20.72 -13.10 -7.14
C ALA A 37 -22.23 -13.45 -7.21
N GLY A 38 -22.67 -14.29 -8.12
CA GLY A 38 -24.09 -14.65 -8.28
C GLY A 38 -24.98 -13.47 -8.69
N VAL A 39 -24.43 -12.49 -9.43
CA VAL A 39 -25.17 -11.31 -9.89
C VAL A 39 -25.09 -11.17 -11.41
N ILE A 40 -25.95 -10.35 -11.99
CA ILE A 40 -25.93 -10.07 -13.43
C ILE A 40 -24.94 -8.94 -13.76
N ARG A 41 -24.36 -8.94 -14.96
CA ARG A 41 -23.37 -7.95 -15.39
C ARG A 41 -23.79 -6.49 -15.22
N PRO A 42 -25.03 -6.05 -15.47
CA PRO A 42 -25.47 -4.70 -15.18
C PRO A 42 -25.32 -4.30 -13.71
N THR A 43 -25.44 -5.25 -12.77
CA THR A 43 -25.27 -4.99 -11.34
C THR A 43 -23.83 -4.57 -11.02
N PHE A 44 -22.83 -5.12 -11.71
CA PHE A 44 -21.43 -4.72 -11.55
C PHE A 44 -21.27 -3.22 -11.82
N TYR A 45 -21.79 -2.73 -12.93
CA TYR A 45 -21.66 -1.34 -13.37
C TYR A 45 -22.42 -0.32 -12.51
N ASN A 46 -23.26 -0.78 -11.59
CA ASN A 46 -23.84 0.08 -10.55
C ASN A 46 -22.85 0.44 -9.44
N TYR A 47 -21.73 -0.29 -9.33
CA TYR A 47 -20.77 -0.15 -8.24
C TYR A 47 -19.33 0.17 -8.71
N PHE A 48 -18.96 -0.36 -9.88
CA PHE A 48 -17.61 -0.25 -10.42
C PHE A 48 -17.64 -0.05 -11.93
N GLN A 49 -16.77 0.80 -12.44
CA GLN A 49 -16.62 1.03 -13.88
C GLN A 49 -15.88 -0.14 -14.55
N ASP A 50 -14.84 -0.65 -13.89
CA ASP A 50 -14.01 -1.75 -14.36
C ASP A 50 -13.35 -2.50 -13.17
N LYS A 51 -12.49 -3.46 -13.49
CA LYS A 51 -11.79 -4.28 -12.49
C LYS A 51 -10.65 -3.53 -11.79
N TYR A 52 -10.13 -2.44 -12.35
CA TYR A 52 -9.15 -1.59 -11.69
C TYR A 52 -9.80 -0.83 -10.53
N GLU A 53 -11.00 -0.30 -10.73
CA GLU A 53 -11.75 0.35 -9.66
C GLU A 53 -12.12 -0.62 -8.52
N VAL A 54 -12.34 -1.91 -8.82
CA VAL A 54 -12.49 -2.94 -7.77
C VAL A 54 -11.21 -3.08 -6.95
N MET A 55 -10.05 -3.12 -7.59
CA MET A 55 -8.74 -3.24 -6.95
C MET A 55 -8.44 -2.01 -6.09
N GLU A 56 -8.70 -0.81 -6.59
CA GLU A 56 -8.56 0.46 -5.88
C GLU A 56 -9.48 0.52 -4.65
N TRP A 57 -10.75 0.13 -4.83
CA TRP A 57 -11.72 0.11 -3.74
C TRP A 57 -11.32 -0.88 -2.64
N LEU A 58 -10.81 -2.06 -2.98
CA LEU A 58 -10.29 -3.03 -2.01
C LEU A 58 -9.12 -2.45 -1.22
N LEU A 59 -8.18 -1.81 -1.90
CA LEU A 59 -7.04 -1.16 -1.26
C LEU A 59 -7.50 -0.10 -0.25
N TRP A 60 -8.47 0.73 -0.63
CA TRP A 60 -9.04 1.72 0.28
C TRP A 60 -9.80 1.07 1.44
N GLU A 61 -10.76 0.20 1.17
CA GLU A 61 -11.70 -0.34 2.18
C GLU A 61 -10.98 -1.25 3.18
N GLU A 62 -10.06 -2.09 2.72
CA GLU A 62 -9.39 -3.05 3.58
C GLU A 62 -8.16 -2.48 4.30
N VAL A 63 -7.50 -1.48 3.73
CA VAL A 63 -6.24 -0.93 4.27
C VAL A 63 -6.38 0.52 4.68
N PHE A 64 -6.55 1.43 3.71
CA PHE A 64 -6.35 2.85 3.94
C PHE A 64 -7.45 3.52 4.73
N LYS A 65 -8.66 2.99 4.75
CA LYS A 65 -9.77 3.51 5.55
C LYS A 65 -9.45 3.56 7.06
N GLU A 66 -8.85 2.48 7.60
CA GLU A 66 -8.44 2.43 9.00
C GLU A 66 -7.10 3.15 9.23
N VAL A 67 -6.15 2.98 8.31
CA VAL A 67 -4.83 3.61 8.36
C VAL A 67 -4.94 5.13 8.37
N SER A 68 -5.74 5.71 7.47
CA SER A 68 -6.00 7.15 7.42
C SER A 68 -6.74 7.65 8.66
N GLY A 69 -7.68 6.87 9.18
CA GLY A 69 -8.37 7.20 10.42
C GLY A 69 -7.43 7.29 11.64
N LEU A 70 -6.36 6.48 11.69
CA LEU A 70 -5.32 6.60 12.71
C LEU A 70 -4.43 7.82 12.49
N MET A 71 -4.12 8.17 11.22
CA MET A 71 -3.37 9.38 10.88
C MET A 71 -4.11 10.65 11.31
N GLU A 72 -5.42 10.72 11.04
CA GLU A 72 -6.25 11.85 11.48
C GLU A 72 -6.32 12.00 13.01
N GLN A 73 -6.11 10.91 13.76
CA GLN A 73 -6.00 10.91 15.22
C GLN A 73 -4.56 11.17 15.72
N GLU A 74 -3.64 11.60 14.85
CA GLU A 74 -2.23 11.83 15.15
C GLU A 74 -1.46 10.60 15.67
N ARG A 75 -1.93 9.39 15.30
CA ARG A 75 -1.37 8.09 15.68
C ARG A 75 -0.51 7.49 14.55
N GLY A 76 0.45 8.28 14.07
CA GLY A 76 1.24 7.91 12.89
C GLY A 76 2.02 6.60 13.03
N MET A 77 2.52 6.27 14.23
CA MET A 77 3.22 5.00 14.44
C MET A 77 2.28 3.79 14.37
N GLU A 78 1.11 3.88 14.99
CA GLU A 78 0.11 2.81 14.91
C GLU A 78 -0.46 2.68 13.50
N SER A 79 -0.58 3.79 12.77
CA SER A 79 -0.96 3.79 11.36
C SER A 79 0.05 3.01 10.50
N LEU A 80 1.35 3.25 10.70
CA LEU A 80 2.40 2.50 10.01
C LEU A 80 2.40 1.01 10.38
N GLN A 81 2.22 0.67 11.67
CA GLN A 81 2.10 -0.72 12.12
C GLN A 81 0.90 -1.41 11.48
N LEU A 82 -0.26 -0.74 11.45
CA LEU A 82 -1.47 -1.27 10.84
C LEU A 82 -1.29 -1.49 9.34
N LEU A 83 -0.62 -0.55 8.64
CA LEU A 83 -0.33 -0.68 7.21
C LEU A 83 0.44 -1.98 6.92
N PHE A 84 1.57 -2.20 7.57
CA PHE A 84 2.36 -3.42 7.39
C PHE A 84 1.59 -4.68 7.80
N TRP A 85 0.82 -4.63 8.87
CA TRP A 85 0.00 -5.76 9.32
C TRP A 85 -1.06 -6.14 8.27
N LYS A 86 -1.83 -5.18 7.76
CA LYS A 86 -2.86 -5.40 6.72
C LYS A 86 -2.26 -6.05 5.47
N PHE A 87 -1.12 -5.57 5.00
CA PHE A 87 -0.43 -6.20 3.86
C PHE A 87 0.07 -7.61 4.18
N GLY A 88 0.48 -7.86 5.41
CA GLY A 88 0.94 -9.17 5.87
C GLY A 88 -0.17 -10.22 5.97
N GLU A 89 -1.39 -9.82 6.38
CA GLU A 89 -2.54 -10.72 6.51
C GLU A 89 -2.95 -11.32 5.15
N ASP A 90 -2.92 -10.51 4.08
CA ASP A 90 -3.35 -10.90 2.74
C ASP A 90 -2.20 -10.91 1.72
N LYS A 91 -0.99 -11.25 2.19
CA LYS A 91 0.24 -11.18 1.36
C LYS A 91 0.10 -11.87 0.00
N ASN A 92 -0.57 -13.01 -0.08
CA ASN A 92 -0.75 -13.75 -1.34
C ASN A 92 -1.57 -12.95 -2.36
N TYR A 93 -2.57 -12.18 -1.90
CA TYR A 93 -3.33 -11.28 -2.76
C TYR A 93 -2.46 -10.09 -3.20
N TYR A 94 -1.74 -9.47 -2.26
CA TYR A 94 -0.89 -8.32 -2.57
C TYR A 94 0.30 -8.68 -3.47
N GLU A 95 0.91 -9.87 -3.32
CA GLU A 95 1.88 -10.39 -4.28
C GLU A 95 1.29 -10.40 -5.71
N LYS A 96 0.03 -10.83 -5.87
CA LYS A 96 -0.64 -10.90 -7.16
C LYS A 96 -1.00 -9.55 -7.76
N VAL A 97 -1.48 -8.61 -6.96
CA VAL A 97 -1.83 -7.29 -7.49
C VAL A 97 -0.61 -6.45 -7.85
N PHE A 98 0.54 -6.68 -7.22
CA PHE A 98 1.81 -6.07 -7.64
C PHE A 98 2.32 -6.58 -9.00
N GLU A 99 1.79 -7.69 -9.53
CA GLU A 99 2.06 -8.15 -10.91
C GLU A 99 1.30 -7.29 -11.95
N VAL A 100 0.30 -6.50 -11.54
CA VAL A 100 -0.47 -5.60 -12.43
C VAL A 100 0.39 -4.37 -12.75
N THR A 101 0.78 -4.25 -14.01
CA THR A 101 1.68 -3.20 -14.52
C THR A 101 1.00 -2.31 -15.56
N GLY A 102 1.61 -1.19 -15.89
CA GLY A 102 1.09 -0.23 -16.87
C GLY A 102 0.22 0.85 -16.23
N GLN A 103 -0.64 1.45 -17.01
CA GLN A 103 -1.58 2.47 -16.54
C GLN A 103 -2.57 1.87 -15.54
N ASN A 104 -2.85 2.58 -14.46
CA ASN A 104 -3.66 2.11 -13.32
C ASN A 104 -3.07 0.87 -12.63
N SER A 105 -1.73 0.79 -12.55
CA SER A 105 -1.06 -0.28 -11.81
C SER A 105 -1.39 -0.20 -10.32
N PHE A 106 -1.32 -1.34 -9.62
CA PHE A 106 -1.50 -1.36 -8.17
C PHE A 106 -0.45 -0.49 -7.45
N GLU A 107 0.77 -0.46 -7.98
CA GLU A 107 1.86 0.34 -7.44
C GLU A 107 1.56 1.85 -7.50
N GLU A 108 0.95 2.31 -8.59
CA GLU A 108 0.51 3.70 -8.76
C GLU A 108 -0.63 4.04 -7.78
N MET A 109 -1.64 3.17 -7.68
CA MET A 109 -2.73 3.34 -6.71
C MET A 109 -2.21 3.37 -5.26
N LEU A 110 -1.31 2.48 -4.91
CA LEU A 110 -0.70 2.43 -3.59
C LEU A 110 0.11 3.70 -3.30
N TYR A 111 0.88 4.17 -4.28
CA TYR A 111 1.65 5.42 -4.15
C TYR A 111 0.75 6.61 -3.82
N GLU A 112 -0.36 6.77 -4.54
CA GLU A 112 -1.30 7.87 -4.29
C GLU A 112 -1.92 7.80 -2.90
N GLN A 113 -2.29 6.60 -2.43
CA GLN A 113 -2.83 6.42 -1.09
C GLN A 113 -1.78 6.71 0.01
N VAL A 114 -0.55 6.27 -0.18
CA VAL A 114 0.57 6.56 0.74
C VAL A 114 0.86 8.06 0.77
N LEU A 115 0.96 8.70 -0.38
CA LEU A 115 1.20 10.14 -0.48
C LEU A 115 0.10 10.93 0.26
N HIS A 116 -1.16 10.59 0.04
CA HIS A 116 -2.28 11.20 0.75
C HIS A 116 -2.19 10.99 2.28
N MET A 117 -1.84 9.80 2.72
CA MET A 117 -1.63 9.50 4.14
C MET A 117 -0.52 10.40 4.74
N GLU A 118 0.56 10.61 4.02
CA GLU A 118 1.68 11.45 4.47
C GLU A 118 1.33 12.94 4.48
N GLU A 119 0.53 13.40 3.52
CA GLU A 119 -0.02 14.77 3.51
C GLU A 119 -0.87 15.05 4.75
N ILE A 120 -1.68 14.09 5.20
CA ILE A 120 -2.44 14.21 6.45
C ILE A 120 -1.47 14.36 7.64
N LEU A 121 -0.42 13.53 7.69
CA LEU A 121 0.56 13.58 8.78
C LEU A 121 1.26 14.93 8.85
N VAL A 122 1.74 15.46 7.72
CA VAL A 122 2.48 16.73 7.67
C VAL A 122 1.57 17.93 7.96
N LYS A 123 0.31 17.86 7.62
CA LYS A 123 -0.68 18.88 7.98
C LYS A 123 -0.79 19.07 9.50
N HIS A 124 -0.68 18.00 10.27
CA HIS A 124 -0.71 18.05 11.74
C HIS A 124 0.69 18.28 12.36
N HIS A 125 1.73 17.78 11.70
CA HIS A 125 3.12 17.82 12.17
C HIS A 125 4.07 18.39 11.11
N PRO A 126 4.14 19.72 10.94
CA PRO A 126 4.98 20.33 9.91
C PRO A 126 6.44 19.89 9.97
N LEU A 127 7.04 19.63 8.82
CA LEU A 127 8.40 19.15 8.70
C LEU A 127 9.41 20.11 9.32
N LYS A 128 10.24 19.58 10.21
CA LYS A 128 11.36 20.31 10.80
C LYS A 128 12.56 20.20 9.84
N HIS A 129 13.23 21.32 9.58
CA HIS A 129 14.60 21.32 9.01
C HIS A 129 14.81 21.10 7.51
N LEU A 130 13.84 21.28 6.62
CA LEU A 130 14.15 21.45 5.19
C LEU A 130 14.91 22.78 4.89
N ARG A 131 15.11 23.63 5.92
CA ARG A 131 15.75 24.97 5.79
C ARG A 131 17.15 24.94 5.19
N ASN A 132 17.87 23.83 5.28
CA ASN A 132 19.22 23.69 4.73
C ASN A 132 19.25 23.09 3.32
N MET A 133 18.09 22.82 2.73
CA MET A 133 17.93 22.23 1.40
C MET A 133 17.04 23.15 0.55
N PRO A 134 17.56 24.25 0.00
CA PRO A 134 16.76 25.31 -0.64
C PRO A 134 15.98 24.85 -1.88
N HIS A 135 16.28 23.68 -2.42
CA HIS A 135 15.65 23.08 -3.60
C HIS A 135 14.79 21.86 -3.27
N VAL A 136 14.65 21.51 -1.98
CA VAL A 136 13.79 20.42 -1.51
C VAL A 136 12.65 21.04 -0.72
N ASP A 137 11.50 21.14 -1.35
CA ASP A 137 10.27 21.55 -0.69
C ASP A 137 9.56 20.36 -0.04
N GLU A 138 8.49 20.64 0.66
CA GLU A 138 7.69 19.62 1.34
C GLU A 138 7.14 18.57 0.35
N LYS A 139 6.70 18.99 -0.82
CA LYS A 139 6.16 18.10 -1.84
C LYS A 139 7.20 17.09 -2.31
N VAL A 140 8.40 17.54 -2.67
CA VAL A 140 9.51 16.66 -3.09
C VAL A 140 9.86 15.67 -1.98
N PHE A 141 9.85 16.12 -0.73
CA PHE A 141 10.11 15.24 0.43
C PHE A 141 9.04 14.13 0.55
N LEU A 142 7.76 14.50 0.49
CA LEU A 142 6.65 13.55 0.61
C LEU A 142 6.63 12.55 -0.56
N GLU A 143 6.80 13.02 -1.79
CA GLU A 143 6.89 12.15 -2.98
C GLU A 143 8.03 11.13 -2.85
N PHE A 144 9.22 11.57 -2.41
CA PHE A 144 10.36 10.68 -2.22
C PHE A 144 10.11 9.66 -1.10
N HIS A 145 9.51 10.10 0.01
CA HIS A 145 9.19 9.22 1.14
C HIS A 145 8.12 8.20 0.76
N ALA A 146 7.06 8.63 0.05
CA ALA A 146 6.01 7.74 -0.45
C ALA A 146 6.57 6.67 -1.41
N ILE A 147 7.45 7.06 -2.36
CA ILE A 147 8.16 6.11 -3.23
C ILE A 147 8.96 5.10 -2.39
N SER A 148 9.64 5.56 -1.35
CA SER A 148 10.45 4.71 -0.48
C SER A 148 9.60 3.69 0.27
N LEU A 149 8.44 4.09 0.80
CA LEU A 149 7.53 3.20 1.51
C LEU A 149 6.90 2.17 0.56
N VAL A 150 6.41 2.60 -0.61
CA VAL A 150 5.85 1.70 -1.63
C VAL A 150 6.86 0.65 -2.08
N ASN A 151 8.10 1.07 -2.38
CA ASN A 151 9.17 0.15 -2.77
C ASN A 151 9.57 -0.79 -1.62
N GLY A 152 9.60 -0.30 -0.39
CA GLY A 152 9.86 -1.12 0.80
C GLY A 152 8.80 -2.20 1.00
N LEU A 153 7.52 -1.85 0.93
CA LEU A 153 6.39 -2.78 0.99
C LEU A 153 6.45 -3.82 -0.14
N LYS A 154 6.65 -3.37 -1.38
CA LYS A 154 6.77 -4.24 -2.56
C LYS A 154 7.93 -5.23 -2.41
N TYR A 155 9.12 -4.75 -2.02
CA TYR A 155 10.28 -5.61 -1.81
C TYR A 155 10.00 -6.66 -0.74
N TRP A 156 9.48 -6.27 0.41
CA TRP A 156 9.15 -7.19 1.48
C TRP A 156 8.13 -8.24 1.04
N LEU A 157 6.99 -7.83 0.46
CA LEU A 157 5.92 -8.74 0.04
C LEU A 157 6.40 -9.75 -1.00
N ILE A 158 7.11 -9.30 -2.04
CA ILE A 158 7.50 -10.17 -3.17
C ILE A 158 8.70 -11.04 -2.83
N LYS A 159 9.65 -10.56 -2.02
CA LYS A 159 10.93 -11.24 -1.80
C LYS A 159 11.04 -11.91 -0.44
N GLU A 160 10.59 -11.24 0.61
CA GLU A 160 10.94 -11.58 1.99
C GLU A 160 9.74 -11.92 2.88
N SER A 161 8.50 -11.85 2.39
CA SER A 161 7.28 -12.05 3.21
C SER A 161 7.18 -13.42 3.88
N LYS A 162 7.96 -14.40 3.40
CA LYS A 162 8.05 -15.73 4.01
C LYS A 162 9.06 -15.81 5.16
N ASN A 163 10.05 -14.93 5.17
CA ASN A 163 11.18 -14.93 6.09
C ASN A 163 11.08 -13.85 7.16
N ILE A 164 10.44 -12.72 6.82
CA ILE A 164 10.34 -11.53 7.66
C ILE A 164 8.87 -11.27 7.98
N SER A 165 8.54 -11.19 9.27
CA SER A 165 7.18 -10.85 9.70
C SER A 165 6.80 -9.41 9.35
N SER A 166 5.51 -9.08 9.35
CA SER A 166 5.04 -7.71 9.12
C SER A 166 5.60 -6.72 10.14
N GLY A 167 5.74 -7.14 11.41
CA GLY A 167 6.34 -6.33 12.47
C GLY A 167 7.82 -6.07 12.23
N ASP A 168 8.59 -7.11 11.89
CA ASP A 168 10.02 -6.98 11.60
C ASP A 168 10.26 -6.14 10.33
N ALA A 169 9.42 -6.30 9.31
CA ALA A 169 9.49 -5.53 8.08
C ALA A 169 9.25 -4.03 8.33
N MET A 170 8.26 -3.71 9.17
CA MET A 170 7.98 -2.34 9.60
C MET A 170 9.15 -1.74 10.40
N GLU A 171 9.69 -2.48 11.38
CA GLU A 171 10.84 -2.01 12.15
C GLU A 171 12.09 -1.84 11.27
N PHE A 172 12.32 -2.76 10.33
CA PHE A 172 13.41 -2.64 9.36
C PHE A 172 13.23 -1.41 8.45
N TYR A 173 12.03 -1.19 7.92
CA TYR A 173 11.76 0.02 7.13
C TYR A 173 12.06 1.29 7.94
N ARG A 174 11.54 1.38 9.17
CA ARG A 174 11.76 2.52 10.07
C ARG A 174 13.25 2.74 10.35
N TYR A 175 13.99 1.66 10.58
CA TYR A 175 15.41 1.70 10.80
C TYR A 175 16.16 2.25 9.58
N MET A 176 15.84 1.76 8.39
CA MET A 176 16.44 2.23 7.13
C MET A 176 16.13 3.70 6.83
N MET A 177 14.95 4.18 7.19
CA MET A 177 14.57 5.59 7.00
C MET A 177 15.28 6.54 7.99
N SER A 178 15.78 6.03 9.09
CA SER A 178 16.46 6.83 10.13
C SER A 178 18.00 6.77 10.08
N HIS A 179 18.58 5.91 9.24
CA HIS A 179 20.03 5.70 9.14
C HIS A 179 20.48 5.74 7.68
N SER A 180 21.63 6.37 7.45
CA SER A 180 22.32 6.24 6.17
C SER A 180 23.09 4.91 6.11
N ILE A 181 23.42 4.45 4.90
CA ILE A 181 24.27 3.28 4.76
C ILE A 181 25.64 3.48 5.44
N LEU A 182 26.12 4.72 5.51
CA LEU A 182 27.39 5.05 6.16
C LEU A 182 27.33 4.85 7.67
N ASP A 183 26.16 5.06 8.29
CA ASP A 183 25.96 4.83 9.72
C ASP A 183 25.95 3.32 10.06
N LEU A 184 25.71 2.47 9.06
CA LEU A 184 25.65 1.02 9.19
C LEU A 184 26.99 0.32 8.91
N LEU A 185 27.96 1.04 8.36
CA LEU A 185 29.28 0.48 8.06
C LEU A 185 30.20 0.62 9.25
N ASP A 186 30.90 -0.47 9.60
CA ASP A 186 31.99 -0.47 10.60
C ASP A 186 33.28 0.07 9.96
N ILE A 187 33.30 1.39 9.69
CA ILE A 187 34.40 2.07 8.99
C ILE A 187 35.67 2.17 9.86
N GLU A 188 35.54 2.17 11.20
CA GLU A 188 36.68 2.33 12.13
C GLU A 188 37.70 1.18 12.08
N LYS A 189 37.31 -0.01 11.60
CA LYS A 189 38.24 -1.16 11.45
C LYS A 189 39.13 -1.07 10.23
N THR A 190 38.79 -0.26 9.24
CA THR A 190 39.51 -0.19 7.96
C THR A 190 40.71 0.75 8.03
N GLU A 191 40.69 1.78 8.89
CA GLU A 191 41.78 2.75 9.03
C GLU A 191 42.93 2.27 9.93
N LYS A 192 42.70 1.25 10.81
CA LYS A 192 43.76 0.71 11.69
C LYS A 192 44.61 -0.38 11.04
N LYS A 193 44.41 -0.69 9.74
CA LYS A 193 45.19 -1.69 8.97
C LYS A 193 46.10 -1.08 7.90
N LYS A 194 46.27 0.20 7.87
CA LYS A 194 47.31 0.91 7.09
C LYS A 194 48.34 1.55 8.03
#